data_de9106c420cfe23a2160a7205dd0e75f
#
_entry.id   de9106c420cfe23a2160a7205dd0e75f
#
_cell.length_a   1.000
_cell.length_b   1.000
_cell.length_c   1.000
_cell.angle_alpha   90.00
_cell.angle_beta   90.00
_cell.angle_gamma   90.00
#
_symmetry.space_group_name_H-M   'P 1'
#
loop_
_entity.id
_entity.type
_entity.pdbx_description
1 polymer ?
#
loop_
_entity_poly.entity_id
_entity_poly.type
_entity_poly.pdbx_seq_one_letter_code
_entity_poly.pdbx_strand_id
1 'polypeptide(L)'
;MKDLRGRVAVVTGGAGGIGIAIGEAMLAEGMRVVLADIVEDPLNEAVKGFGSNDVIGIPTDVASYESVCETRDRTLEHFGAVHVICNNAAVGAGAKGNVWEHHLNDWKWSLDVNVLGVINGMNAFVPTLVEQDEGHIVNTSSGNGAYTPLASSGIYPVTKAAVTTLTECLWGQLQEMGSKVGASILLPSSKTPGVLATGIWRAGAHRPDRYLRGDPDDNNPRDALAEYKARAAKAGEVVPEAPLSEVADLCIEAIRDDLFWATYPMERQTEKLRERTASQIDRTPPNYLLEVNLMTSSAEERTRE
;
A
#
# COMPACT_ATOMS: atom_id res chain seq x y z
N MET A 1 -11.03 -17.51 -1.32
CA MET A 1 -12.07 -17.62 -2.40
C MET A 1 -11.49 -18.33 -3.61
N LYS A 2 -11.94 -19.54 -3.97
CA LYS A 2 -11.34 -20.33 -5.10
C LYS A 2 -11.80 -19.87 -6.48
N ASP A 3 -13.04 -19.41 -6.63
CA ASP A 3 -13.59 -18.89 -7.89
C ASP A 3 -13.87 -17.39 -7.78
N LEU A 4 -13.17 -16.60 -8.56
CA LEU A 4 -13.27 -15.14 -8.56
C LEU A 4 -14.22 -14.63 -9.65
N ARG A 5 -14.65 -15.46 -10.59
CA ARG A 5 -15.47 -15.06 -11.73
C ARG A 5 -16.81 -14.49 -11.28
N GLY A 6 -17.16 -13.31 -11.81
CA GLY A 6 -18.38 -12.59 -11.48
C GLY A 6 -18.38 -11.94 -10.08
N ARG A 7 -17.31 -12.12 -9.29
CA ARG A 7 -17.15 -11.43 -8.00
C ARG A 7 -16.84 -9.94 -8.21
N VAL A 8 -17.12 -9.13 -7.22
CA VAL A 8 -16.94 -7.67 -7.25
C VAL A 8 -15.82 -7.28 -6.31
N ALA A 9 -14.87 -6.53 -6.81
CA ALA A 9 -13.75 -6.00 -6.03
C ALA A 9 -13.76 -4.48 -6.02
N VAL A 10 -13.36 -3.90 -4.90
CA VAL A 10 -13.07 -2.47 -4.75
C VAL A 10 -11.57 -2.32 -4.48
N VAL A 11 -10.89 -1.45 -5.24
CA VAL A 11 -9.45 -1.18 -5.11
C VAL A 11 -9.25 0.30 -4.84
N THR A 12 -8.82 0.67 -3.63
CA THR A 12 -8.46 2.06 -3.30
C THR A 12 -7.07 2.41 -3.81
N GLY A 13 -6.84 3.67 -4.19
CA GLY A 13 -5.63 4.07 -4.92
C GLY A 13 -5.62 3.47 -6.33
N GLY A 14 -6.80 3.35 -6.94
CA GLY A 14 -7.04 2.66 -8.20
C GLY A 14 -6.65 3.43 -9.46
N ALA A 15 -6.28 4.70 -9.34
CA ALA A 15 -5.90 5.54 -10.48
C ALA A 15 -4.44 5.37 -10.93
N GLY A 16 -3.64 4.51 -10.27
CA GLY A 16 -2.23 4.36 -10.64
C GLY A 16 -1.51 3.18 -10.00
N GLY A 17 -0.33 2.91 -10.50
CA GLY A 17 0.63 2.00 -9.91
C GLY A 17 0.06 0.60 -9.60
N ILE A 18 0.25 0.16 -8.35
CA ILE A 18 -0.21 -1.16 -7.87
C ILE A 18 -1.74 -1.28 -7.98
N GLY A 19 -2.50 -0.19 -7.76
CA GLY A 19 -3.96 -0.23 -7.82
C GLY A 19 -4.48 -0.60 -9.22
N ILE A 20 -3.92 -0.01 -10.28
CA ILE A 20 -4.24 -0.39 -11.67
C ILE A 20 -3.86 -1.85 -11.91
N ALA A 21 -2.64 -2.27 -11.55
CA ALA A 21 -2.17 -3.63 -11.77
C ALA A 21 -3.08 -4.67 -11.07
N ILE A 22 -3.51 -4.40 -9.82
CA ILE A 22 -4.48 -5.25 -9.11
C ILE A 22 -5.82 -5.28 -9.86
N GLY A 23 -6.32 -4.12 -10.31
CA GLY A 23 -7.57 -4.05 -11.08
C GLY A 23 -7.50 -4.85 -12.37
N GLU A 24 -6.39 -4.76 -13.12
CA GLU A 24 -6.15 -5.54 -14.34
C GLU A 24 -6.15 -7.04 -14.07
N ALA A 25 -5.44 -7.48 -13.03
CA ALA A 25 -5.41 -8.88 -12.65
C ALA A 25 -6.78 -9.40 -12.22
N MET A 26 -7.54 -8.61 -11.45
CA MET A 26 -8.91 -8.96 -11.05
C MET A 26 -9.86 -9.07 -12.25
N LEU A 27 -9.79 -8.12 -13.19
CA LEU A 27 -10.58 -8.18 -14.42
C LEU A 27 -10.22 -9.42 -15.27
N ALA A 28 -8.93 -9.76 -15.37
CA ALA A 28 -8.48 -10.96 -16.07
C ALA A 28 -9.01 -12.25 -15.45
N GLU A 29 -9.30 -12.25 -14.15
CA GLU A 29 -9.95 -13.34 -13.42
C GLU A 29 -11.48 -13.38 -13.63
N GLY A 30 -12.02 -12.44 -14.42
CA GLY A 30 -13.45 -12.31 -14.67
C GLY A 30 -14.22 -11.65 -13.53
N MET A 31 -13.55 -10.89 -12.68
CA MET A 31 -14.19 -10.06 -11.66
C MET A 31 -14.74 -8.75 -12.26
N ARG A 32 -15.68 -8.13 -11.57
CA ARG A 32 -16.07 -6.73 -11.77
C ARG A 32 -15.28 -5.86 -10.79
N VAL A 33 -14.79 -4.71 -11.26
CA VAL A 33 -13.83 -3.90 -10.52
C VAL A 33 -14.32 -2.48 -10.32
N VAL A 34 -14.24 -1.99 -9.09
CA VAL A 34 -14.38 -0.58 -8.75
C VAL A 34 -13.00 -0.03 -8.44
N LEU A 35 -12.55 0.92 -9.24
CA LEU A 35 -11.35 1.72 -8.95
C LEU A 35 -11.78 2.93 -8.12
N ALA A 36 -11.23 3.08 -6.94
CA ALA A 36 -11.52 4.18 -6.03
C ALA A 36 -10.27 5.04 -5.84
N ASP A 37 -10.34 6.33 -6.14
CA ASP A 37 -9.20 7.26 -6.01
C ASP A 37 -9.68 8.68 -5.75
N ILE A 38 -8.84 9.50 -5.10
CA ILE A 38 -9.16 10.90 -4.81
C ILE A 38 -9.00 11.81 -6.02
N VAL A 39 -8.20 11.41 -7.02
CA VAL A 39 -7.88 12.24 -8.20
C VAL A 39 -8.71 11.81 -9.39
N GLU A 40 -9.74 12.59 -9.71
CA GLU A 40 -10.76 12.22 -10.70
C GLU A 40 -10.21 12.06 -12.13
N ASP A 41 -9.37 12.96 -12.63
CA ASP A 41 -8.89 12.88 -14.01
C ASP A 41 -8.06 11.60 -14.26
N PRO A 42 -7.03 11.28 -13.46
CA PRO A 42 -6.34 9.99 -13.56
C PRO A 42 -7.24 8.77 -13.39
N LEU A 43 -8.25 8.86 -12.49
CA LEU A 43 -9.21 7.77 -12.28
C LEU A 43 -10.03 7.52 -13.56
N ASN A 44 -10.55 8.57 -14.18
CA ASN A 44 -11.31 8.49 -15.41
C ASN A 44 -10.47 7.95 -16.58
N GLU A 45 -9.19 8.35 -16.66
CA GLU A 45 -8.25 7.83 -17.65
C GLU A 45 -7.96 6.34 -17.42
N ALA A 46 -7.75 5.94 -16.16
CA ALA A 46 -7.56 4.54 -15.80
C ALA A 46 -8.76 3.70 -16.25
N VAL A 47 -9.98 4.07 -15.86
CA VAL A 47 -11.21 3.35 -16.26
C VAL A 47 -11.34 3.23 -17.79
N LYS A 48 -11.05 4.30 -18.53
CA LYS A 48 -11.05 4.25 -20.01
C LYS A 48 -10.01 3.26 -20.54
N GLY A 49 -8.83 3.20 -19.90
CA GLY A 49 -7.75 2.28 -20.27
C GLY A 49 -8.14 0.81 -20.17
N PHE A 50 -9.02 0.45 -19.22
CA PHE A 50 -9.52 -0.91 -19.09
C PHE A 50 -10.44 -1.34 -20.25
N GLY A 51 -11.15 -0.42 -20.90
CA GLY A 51 -12.00 -0.70 -22.06
C GLY A 51 -13.12 -1.72 -21.79
N SER A 52 -13.57 -1.85 -20.55
CA SER A 52 -14.55 -2.86 -20.11
C SER A 52 -15.69 -2.21 -19.33
N ASN A 53 -16.92 -2.70 -19.54
CA ASN A 53 -18.08 -2.30 -18.74
C ASN A 53 -18.08 -2.92 -17.33
N ASP A 54 -17.21 -3.89 -17.06
CA ASP A 54 -17.02 -4.50 -15.76
C ASP A 54 -16.08 -3.67 -14.86
N VAL A 55 -15.64 -2.48 -15.32
CA VAL A 55 -14.79 -1.58 -14.54
C VAL A 55 -15.44 -0.20 -14.43
N ILE A 56 -15.60 0.29 -13.21
CA ILE A 56 -16.07 1.65 -12.96
C ILE A 56 -15.10 2.41 -12.02
N GLY A 57 -15.13 3.74 -12.09
CA GLY A 57 -14.40 4.63 -11.20
C GLY A 57 -15.33 5.34 -10.21
N ILE A 58 -14.93 5.41 -8.96
CA ILE A 58 -15.64 6.17 -7.93
C ILE A 58 -14.64 7.12 -7.25
N PRO A 59 -14.79 8.45 -7.39
CA PRO A 59 -13.99 9.41 -6.64
C PRO A 59 -14.12 9.15 -5.14
N THR A 60 -13.00 8.94 -4.44
CA THR A 60 -13.00 8.49 -3.05
C THR A 60 -11.82 9.09 -2.27
N ASP A 61 -12.13 9.85 -1.23
CA ASP A 61 -11.14 10.23 -0.22
C ASP A 61 -11.15 9.20 0.91
N VAL A 62 -10.15 8.32 0.96
CA VAL A 62 -10.06 7.27 1.98
C VAL A 62 -9.91 7.81 3.39
N ALA A 63 -9.44 9.05 3.56
CA ALA A 63 -9.36 9.71 4.85
C ALA A 63 -10.74 10.18 5.40
N SER A 64 -11.80 10.16 4.56
CA SER A 64 -13.18 10.40 4.97
C SER A 64 -13.97 9.10 5.04
N TYR A 65 -14.48 8.78 6.21
CA TYR A 65 -15.33 7.59 6.41
C TYR A 65 -16.60 7.66 5.58
N GLU A 66 -17.20 8.85 5.47
CA GLU A 66 -18.41 9.10 4.67
C GLU A 66 -18.15 8.80 3.19
N SER A 67 -17.02 9.26 2.64
CA SER A 67 -16.64 9.00 1.25
C SER A 67 -16.42 7.51 0.97
N VAL A 68 -15.84 6.78 1.93
CA VAL A 68 -15.66 5.32 1.82
C VAL A 68 -16.99 4.58 1.91
N CYS A 69 -17.91 5.01 2.78
CA CYS A 69 -19.28 4.48 2.84
C CYS A 69 -20.03 4.71 1.53
N GLU A 70 -19.93 5.91 0.93
CA GLU A 70 -20.53 6.21 -0.37
C GLU A 70 -19.96 5.29 -1.47
N THR A 71 -18.66 5.02 -1.43
CA THR A 71 -18.02 4.08 -2.36
C THR A 71 -18.61 2.68 -2.23
N ARG A 72 -18.82 2.18 -1.01
CA ARG A 72 -19.49 0.89 -0.77
C ARG A 72 -20.91 0.91 -1.33
N ASP A 73 -21.69 1.93 -1.01
CA ASP A 73 -23.11 2.00 -1.38
C ASP A 73 -23.29 2.07 -2.90
N ARG A 74 -22.47 2.89 -3.59
CA ARG A 74 -22.44 2.95 -5.05
C ARG A 74 -21.98 1.64 -5.70
N THR A 75 -21.04 0.92 -5.06
CA THR A 75 -20.62 -0.42 -5.50
C THR A 75 -21.79 -1.39 -5.44
N LEU A 76 -22.51 -1.41 -4.32
CA LEU A 76 -23.68 -2.26 -4.12
C LEU A 76 -24.84 -1.87 -5.08
N GLU A 77 -25.09 -0.58 -5.30
CA GLU A 77 -26.08 -0.10 -6.24
C GLU A 77 -25.79 -0.54 -7.68
N HIS A 78 -24.52 -0.42 -8.10
CA HIS A 78 -24.12 -0.68 -9.48
C HIS A 78 -23.99 -2.17 -9.81
N PHE A 79 -23.33 -2.93 -8.92
CA PHE A 79 -23.00 -4.34 -9.16
C PHE A 79 -23.82 -5.32 -8.32
N GLY A 80 -24.61 -4.85 -7.38
CA GLY A 80 -25.47 -5.67 -6.51
C GLY A 80 -24.73 -6.40 -5.39
N ALA A 81 -23.41 -6.33 -5.33
CA ALA A 81 -22.60 -7.06 -4.35
C ALA A 81 -21.20 -6.42 -4.21
N VAL A 82 -20.49 -6.80 -3.13
CA VAL A 82 -19.05 -6.61 -2.97
C VAL A 82 -18.46 -7.88 -2.36
N HIS A 83 -17.31 -8.33 -2.82
CA HIS A 83 -16.67 -9.57 -2.34
C HIS A 83 -15.22 -9.35 -1.91
N VAL A 84 -14.54 -8.37 -2.48
CA VAL A 84 -13.14 -8.07 -2.15
C VAL A 84 -13.00 -6.57 -1.92
N ILE A 85 -12.29 -6.19 -0.86
CA ILE A 85 -11.78 -4.84 -0.64
C ILE A 85 -10.25 -4.87 -0.57
N CYS A 86 -9.60 -4.14 -1.48
CA CYS A 86 -8.16 -3.86 -1.44
C CYS A 86 -7.94 -2.44 -0.91
N ASN A 87 -7.60 -2.33 0.37
CA ASN A 87 -7.15 -1.09 0.98
C ASN A 87 -5.70 -0.83 0.57
N ASN A 88 -5.53 -0.28 -0.65
CA ASN A 88 -4.23 -0.10 -1.27
C ASN A 88 -3.79 1.37 -1.31
N ALA A 89 -4.70 2.33 -1.24
CA ALA A 89 -4.37 3.76 -1.22
C ALA A 89 -3.33 4.08 -0.13
N ALA A 90 -2.25 4.75 -0.51
CA ALA A 90 -1.20 5.14 0.42
C ALA A 90 -0.39 6.32 -0.10
N VAL A 91 0.17 7.10 0.81
CA VAL A 91 1.08 8.19 0.52
C VAL A 91 2.41 8.00 1.24
N GLY A 92 3.51 8.38 0.56
CA GLY A 92 4.79 8.58 1.19
C GLY A 92 4.96 10.06 1.45
N ALA A 93 4.89 10.54 2.66
CA ALA A 93 4.92 11.97 2.97
C ALA A 93 6.24 12.68 2.57
N GLY A 94 7.16 11.95 1.93
CA GLY A 94 8.43 12.48 1.45
C GLY A 94 9.37 12.96 2.57
N ALA A 95 9.03 12.68 3.80
CA ALA A 95 9.79 13.07 4.97
C ALA A 95 11.09 12.27 5.01
N LYS A 96 12.21 12.98 4.86
CA LYS A 96 13.56 12.48 5.10
C LYS A 96 14.14 13.27 6.27
N GLY A 97 15.04 12.67 7.01
CA GLY A 97 15.71 13.30 8.13
C GLY A 97 15.24 12.75 9.47
N ASN A 98 15.49 13.49 10.51
CA ASN A 98 15.23 13.07 11.87
C ASN A 98 13.72 13.03 12.19
N VAL A 99 13.29 11.99 12.89
CA VAL A 99 11.87 11.77 13.22
C VAL A 99 11.24 12.97 13.94
N TRP A 100 12.01 13.68 14.77
CA TRP A 100 11.55 14.83 15.53
C TRP A 100 11.50 16.15 14.75
N GLU A 101 11.98 16.16 13.50
CA GLU A 101 12.00 17.34 12.60
C GLU A 101 10.89 17.30 11.55
N HIS A 102 10.18 16.17 11.44
CA HIS A 102 9.10 16.03 10.46
C HIS A 102 7.94 16.98 10.77
N HIS A 103 7.44 17.65 9.75
CA HIS A 103 6.28 18.54 9.91
C HIS A 103 5.03 17.75 10.33
N LEU A 104 4.26 18.32 11.28
CA LEU A 104 3.07 17.64 11.81
C LEU A 104 2.01 17.34 10.73
N ASN A 105 1.90 18.16 9.68
CA ASN A 105 0.99 17.89 8.57
C ASN A 105 1.43 16.69 7.72
N ASP A 106 2.74 16.33 7.69
CA ASP A 106 3.19 15.09 7.06
C ASP A 106 2.75 13.86 7.84
N TRP A 107 2.86 13.92 9.17
CA TRP A 107 2.34 12.89 10.06
C TRP A 107 0.84 12.75 9.90
N LYS A 108 0.10 13.87 9.98
CA LYS A 108 -1.35 13.87 9.86
C LYS A 108 -1.81 13.29 8.53
N TRP A 109 -1.26 13.76 7.41
CA TRP A 109 -1.62 13.26 6.10
C TRP A 109 -1.35 11.75 5.95
N SER A 110 -0.18 11.30 6.40
CA SER A 110 0.17 9.88 6.30
C SER A 110 -0.67 8.99 7.22
N LEU A 111 -0.99 9.45 8.43
CA LEU A 111 -1.87 8.72 9.34
C LEU A 111 -3.31 8.68 8.81
N ASP A 112 -3.83 9.80 8.32
CA ASP A 112 -5.20 9.88 7.81
C ASP A 112 -5.39 8.99 6.56
N VAL A 113 -4.42 8.96 5.63
CA VAL A 113 -4.52 8.15 4.42
C VAL A 113 -4.13 6.69 4.69
N ASN A 114 -2.92 6.45 5.23
CA ASN A 114 -2.36 5.10 5.28
C ASN A 114 -2.94 4.24 6.41
N VAL A 115 -3.42 4.84 7.50
CA VAL A 115 -3.94 4.13 8.67
C VAL A 115 -5.46 4.29 8.77
N LEU A 116 -5.95 5.53 8.91
CA LEU A 116 -7.39 5.77 9.02
C LEU A 116 -8.11 5.36 7.73
N GLY A 117 -7.49 5.54 6.55
CA GLY A 117 -8.04 5.06 5.29
C GLY A 117 -8.26 3.54 5.27
N VAL A 118 -7.33 2.75 5.81
CA VAL A 118 -7.50 1.30 5.96
C VAL A 118 -8.59 0.98 6.99
N ILE A 119 -8.63 1.68 8.13
CA ILE A 119 -9.67 1.52 9.14
C ILE A 119 -11.05 1.85 8.56
N ASN A 120 -11.17 2.94 7.80
CA ASN A 120 -12.40 3.34 7.13
C ASN A 120 -12.88 2.26 6.15
N GLY A 121 -11.94 1.71 5.33
CA GLY A 121 -12.24 0.59 4.45
C GLY A 121 -12.73 -0.64 5.20
N MET A 122 -12.05 -1.02 6.28
CA MET A 122 -12.48 -2.15 7.12
C MET A 122 -13.87 -1.88 7.71
N ASN A 123 -14.10 -0.72 8.32
CA ASN A 123 -15.38 -0.40 8.95
C ASN A 123 -16.55 -0.33 7.96
N ALA A 124 -16.29 0.13 6.74
CA ALA A 124 -17.34 0.24 5.72
C ALA A 124 -17.67 -1.11 5.08
N PHE A 125 -16.68 -1.98 4.82
CA PHE A 125 -16.87 -3.17 4.00
C PHE A 125 -16.96 -4.47 4.79
N VAL A 126 -16.18 -4.64 5.88
CA VAL A 126 -16.13 -5.91 6.63
C VAL A 126 -17.50 -6.36 7.14
N PRO A 127 -18.38 -5.49 7.69
CA PRO A 127 -19.71 -5.90 8.11
C PRO A 127 -20.51 -6.57 7.00
N THR A 128 -20.49 -6.01 5.78
CA THR A 128 -21.17 -6.57 4.60
C THR A 128 -20.59 -7.93 4.22
N LEU A 129 -19.25 -8.08 4.23
CA LEU A 129 -18.58 -9.34 3.91
C LEU A 129 -18.91 -10.43 4.93
N VAL A 130 -18.93 -10.08 6.22
CA VAL A 130 -19.26 -11.02 7.31
C VAL A 130 -20.73 -11.42 7.25
N GLU A 131 -21.66 -10.49 6.97
CA GLU A 131 -23.08 -10.80 6.84
C GLU A 131 -23.37 -11.79 5.70
N GLN A 132 -22.66 -11.66 4.57
CA GLN A 132 -22.79 -12.61 3.45
C GLN A 132 -21.95 -13.88 3.63
N ASP A 133 -21.15 -13.99 4.69
CA ASP A 133 -20.23 -15.10 5.02
C ASP A 133 -19.31 -15.48 3.83
N GLU A 134 -18.96 -14.48 3.00
CA GLU A 134 -18.07 -14.64 1.86
C GLU A 134 -17.36 -13.32 1.58
N GLY A 135 -16.04 -13.36 1.41
CA GLY A 135 -15.26 -12.21 0.99
C GLY A 135 -13.80 -12.30 1.37
N HIS A 136 -13.05 -11.26 0.99
CA HIS A 136 -11.64 -11.15 1.32
C HIS A 136 -11.21 -9.69 1.47
N ILE A 137 -10.45 -9.41 2.51
CA ILE A 137 -9.84 -8.11 2.74
C ILE A 137 -8.34 -8.20 2.44
N VAL A 138 -7.84 -7.31 1.57
CA VAL A 138 -6.40 -7.17 1.31
C VAL A 138 -5.96 -5.80 1.78
N ASN A 139 -5.09 -5.74 2.79
CA ASN A 139 -4.51 -4.50 3.27
C ASN A 139 -3.06 -4.37 2.80
N THR A 140 -2.76 -3.34 2.02
CA THR A 140 -1.41 -3.09 1.51
C THR A 140 -0.54 -2.44 2.57
N SER A 141 0.36 -3.23 3.15
CA SER A 141 1.42 -2.78 4.04
C SER A 141 2.74 -2.57 3.28
N SER A 142 3.85 -2.88 3.87
CA SER A 142 5.19 -2.77 3.31
C SER A 142 6.17 -3.62 4.11
N GLY A 143 7.25 -4.09 3.48
CA GLY A 143 8.38 -4.67 4.20
C GLY A 143 8.95 -3.72 5.26
N ASN A 144 8.86 -2.40 5.04
CA ASN A 144 9.28 -1.39 6.01
C ASN A 144 8.37 -1.30 7.25
N GLY A 145 7.14 -1.80 7.19
CA GLY A 145 6.26 -1.93 8.35
C GLY A 145 6.35 -3.31 8.99
N ALA A 146 6.31 -4.36 8.16
CA ALA A 146 6.23 -5.74 8.62
C ALA A 146 7.60 -6.30 9.07
N TYR A 147 8.66 -6.04 8.29
CA TYR A 147 9.99 -6.63 8.57
C TYR A 147 10.88 -5.68 9.37
N THR A 148 11.30 -4.57 8.76
CA THR A 148 12.28 -3.66 9.34
C THR A 148 11.99 -2.22 8.94
N PRO A 149 11.87 -1.27 9.87
CA PRO A 149 11.69 0.13 9.54
C PRO A 149 12.92 0.70 8.82
N LEU A 150 12.70 1.79 8.07
CA LEU A 150 13.78 2.61 7.52
C LEU A 150 14.14 3.70 8.51
N ALA A 151 15.36 3.73 8.99
CA ALA A 151 15.82 4.77 9.93
C ALA A 151 15.71 6.19 9.33
N SER A 152 15.87 6.32 8.01
CA SER A 152 15.85 7.60 7.30
C SER A 152 14.44 8.12 6.94
N SER A 153 13.37 7.41 7.29
CA SER A 153 11.99 7.76 6.94
C SER A 153 11.02 7.24 7.99
N GLY A 154 10.89 7.96 9.12
CA GLY A 154 10.12 7.49 10.26
C GLY A 154 8.62 7.36 10.01
N ILE A 155 8.01 8.28 9.27
CA ILE A 155 6.54 8.35 9.11
C ILE A 155 5.98 7.12 8.40
N TYR A 156 6.52 6.79 7.22
CA TYR A 156 5.99 5.70 6.40
C TYR A 156 6.07 4.33 7.10
N PRO A 157 7.21 3.90 7.66
CA PRO A 157 7.29 2.65 8.41
C PRO A 157 6.30 2.56 9.58
N VAL A 158 6.09 3.66 10.32
CA VAL A 158 5.12 3.70 11.43
C VAL A 158 3.71 3.42 10.92
N THR A 159 3.28 4.09 9.83
CA THR A 159 1.94 3.86 9.27
C THR A 159 1.78 2.43 8.75
N LYS A 160 2.80 1.88 8.11
CA LYS A 160 2.73 0.51 7.55
C LYS A 160 2.84 -0.58 8.64
N ALA A 161 3.54 -0.33 9.74
CA ALA A 161 3.51 -1.19 10.92
C ALA A 161 2.11 -1.22 11.57
N ALA A 162 1.44 -0.07 11.66
CA ALA A 162 0.07 -0.01 12.14
C ALA A 162 -0.89 -0.85 11.27
N VAL A 163 -0.78 -0.74 9.93
CA VAL A 163 -1.59 -1.55 8.99
C VAL A 163 -1.32 -3.04 9.18
N THR A 164 -0.06 -3.43 9.39
CA THR A 164 0.29 -4.84 9.65
C THR A 164 -0.42 -5.35 10.90
N THR A 165 -0.27 -4.66 12.03
CA THR A 165 -0.91 -5.07 13.30
C THR A 165 -2.44 -5.06 13.22
N LEU A 166 -3.04 -4.04 12.57
CA LEU A 166 -4.49 -3.99 12.35
C LEU A 166 -5.01 -5.21 11.59
N THR A 167 -4.26 -5.66 10.57
CA THR A 167 -4.68 -6.81 9.77
C THR A 167 -4.51 -8.13 10.54
N GLU A 168 -3.46 -8.26 11.36
CA GLU A 168 -3.30 -9.40 12.27
C GLU A 168 -4.48 -9.49 13.26
N CYS A 169 -4.89 -8.36 13.85
CA CYS A 169 -6.06 -8.29 14.72
C CYS A 169 -7.36 -8.67 13.99
N LEU A 170 -7.57 -8.12 12.78
CA LEU A 170 -8.74 -8.44 11.96
C LEU A 170 -8.81 -9.95 11.66
N TRP A 171 -7.70 -10.54 11.21
CA TRP A 171 -7.64 -11.96 10.91
C TRP A 171 -7.98 -12.80 12.15
N GLY A 172 -7.39 -12.48 13.32
CA GLY A 172 -7.67 -13.15 14.56
C GLY A 172 -9.16 -13.12 14.94
N GLN A 173 -9.78 -11.93 14.82
CA GLN A 173 -11.22 -11.77 15.11
C GLN A 173 -12.11 -12.54 14.14
N LEU A 174 -11.79 -12.57 12.85
CA LEU A 174 -12.52 -13.36 11.86
C LEU A 174 -12.43 -14.86 12.16
N GLN A 175 -11.25 -15.36 12.59
CA GLN A 175 -11.07 -16.76 13.03
C GLN A 175 -11.89 -17.08 14.29
N GLU A 176 -11.87 -16.21 15.30
CA GLU A 176 -12.66 -16.38 16.54
C GLU A 176 -14.16 -16.43 16.25
N MET A 177 -14.64 -15.68 15.26
CA MET A 177 -16.03 -15.69 14.81
C MET A 177 -16.39 -16.93 13.96
N GLY A 178 -15.42 -17.69 13.50
CA GLY A 178 -15.62 -18.77 12.54
C GLY A 178 -16.11 -18.29 11.18
N SER A 179 -15.79 -17.04 10.80
CA SER A 179 -16.17 -16.45 9.51
C SER A 179 -15.38 -17.07 8.36
N LYS A 180 -16.03 -17.17 7.17
CA LYS A 180 -15.34 -17.57 5.93
C LYS A 180 -14.68 -16.42 5.20
N VAL A 181 -14.76 -15.23 5.75
CA VAL A 181 -14.09 -14.04 5.20
C VAL A 181 -12.61 -14.13 5.48
N GLY A 182 -11.78 -14.02 4.42
CA GLY A 182 -10.33 -14.02 4.56
C GLY A 182 -9.76 -12.62 4.75
N ALA A 183 -8.55 -12.55 5.29
CA ALA A 183 -7.79 -11.31 5.40
C ALA A 183 -6.31 -11.54 5.08
N SER A 184 -5.73 -10.66 4.25
CA SER A 184 -4.34 -10.73 3.80
C SER A 184 -3.61 -9.41 3.99
N ILE A 185 -2.33 -9.50 4.31
CA ILE A 185 -1.38 -8.39 4.24
C ILE A 185 -0.61 -8.49 2.93
N LEU A 186 -0.81 -7.54 2.03
CA LEU A 186 0.00 -7.42 0.83
C LEU A 186 1.27 -6.63 1.17
N LEU A 187 2.42 -7.28 1.03
CA LEU A 187 3.74 -6.65 1.11
C LEU A 187 4.29 -6.57 -0.32
N PRO A 188 4.15 -5.41 -0.99
CA PRO A 188 4.58 -5.27 -2.37
C PRO A 188 6.02 -5.70 -2.56
N SER A 189 6.20 -6.76 -3.32
CA SER A 189 7.50 -7.38 -3.64
C SER A 189 7.45 -7.97 -5.04
N SER A 190 8.61 -8.22 -5.63
CA SER A 190 8.74 -8.77 -6.99
C SER A 190 9.82 -9.84 -7.01
N LYS A 191 9.63 -10.88 -7.82
CA LYS A 191 10.66 -11.87 -8.13
C LYS A 191 11.74 -11.27 -9.04
N THR A 192 11.33 -10.31 -9.87
CA THR A 192 12.23 -9.56 -10.75
C THR A 192 12.96 -8.48 -9.95
N PRO A 193 14.31 -8.46 -9.96
CA PRO A 193 15.06 -7.40 -9.30
C PRO A 193 14.72 -6.02 -9.86
N GLY A 194 14.46 -5.06 -8.97
CA GLY A 194 14.17 -3.68 -9.37
C GLY A 194 13.34 -2.93 -8.34
N VAL A 195 13.09 -1.66 -8.63
CA VAL A 195 12.20 -0.82 -7.83
C VAL A 195 10.78 -0.91 -8.37
N LEU A 196 9.80 -0.89 -7.49
CA LEU A 196 8.39 -0.76 -7.88
C LEU A 196 8.11 0.72 -8.18
N ALA A 197 7.96 1.05 -9.46
CA ALA A 197 7.69 2.42 -9.92
C ALA A 197 6.21 2.77 -9.72
N THR A 198 5.86 3.22 -8.53
CA THR A 198 4.48 3.52 -8.11
C THR A 198 4.27 5.01 -7.87
N GLY A 199 3.00 5.45 -7.75
CA GLY A 199 2.63 6.81 -7.42
C GLY A 199 3.15 7.32 -6.07
N ILE A 200 3.52 6.43 -5.15
CA ILE A 200 4.02 6.78 -3.83
C ILE A 200 5.29 7.65 -3.86
N TRP A 201 6.11 7.50 -4.91
CA TRP A 201 7.32 8.29 -5.10
C TRP A 201 7.04 9.75 -5.44
N ARG A 202 5.82 10.04 -5.90
CA ARG A 202 5.32 11.37 -6.31
C ARG A 202 4.07 11.79 -5.55
N ALA A 203 3.76 11.15 -4.43
CA ALA A 203 2.53 11.40 -3.67
C ALA A 203 2.32 12.89 -3.34
N GLY A 204 3.38 13.66 -3.12
CA GLY A 204 3.32 15.10 -2.88
C GLY A 204 2.61 15.92 -3.97
N ALA A 205 2.54 15.42 -5.22
CA ALA A 205 1.84 16.10 -6.33
C ALA A 205 0.30 16.12 -6.14
N HIS A 206 -0.23 15.25 -5.29
CA HIS A 206 -1.67 15.12 -5.01
C HIS A 206 -2.00 15.38 -3.54
N ARG A 207 -1.17 16.19 -2.86
CA ARG A 207 -1.39 16.56 -1.46
C ARG A 207 -2.58 17.51 -1.35
N PRO A 208 -3.66 17.14 -0.63
CA PRO A 208 -4.78 18.04 -0.41
C PRO A 208 -4.39 19.28 0.41
N ASP A 209 -5.05 20.41 0.16
CA ASP A 209 -4.77 21.69 0.80
C ASP A 209 -4.77 21.63 2.33
N ARG A 210 -5.66 20.83 2.93
CA ARG A 210 -5.75 20.63 4.39
C ARG A 210 -4.49 20.07 5.03
N TYR A 211 -3.56 19.55 4.23
CA TYR A 211 -2.29 18.99 4.71
C TYR A 211 -1.07 19.80 4.27
N LEU A 212 -1.25 20.94 3.58
CA LEU A 212 -0.12 21.78 3.17
C LEU A 212 0.70 22.23 4.37
N ARG A 213 2.02 22.32 4.18
CA ARG A 213 2.94 22.93 5.13
C ARG A 213 2.79 24.45 5.04
N GLY A 214 3.21 25.16 6.10
CA GLY A 214 3.05 26.62 6.15
C GLY A 214 3.87 27.37 5.11
N ASP A 215 5.05 26.87 4.69
CA ASP A 215 5.85 27.45 3.63
C ASP A 215 5.43 26.83 2.27
N PRO A 216 5.05 27.66 1.27
CA PRO A 216 4.72 27.19 -0.08
C PRO A 216 5.85 26.37 -0.73
N ASP A 217 7.12 26.74 -0.52
CA ASP A 217 8.26 26.04 -1.12
C ASP A 217 8.43 24.62 -0.57
N ASP A 218 7.98 24.37 0.65
CA ASP A 218 7.98 23.03 1.26
C ASP A 218 6.98 22.08 0.64
N ASN A 219 6.01 22.59 -0.14
CA ASN A 219 4.95 21.81 -0.77
C ASN A 219 5.23 21.47 -2.24
N ASN A 220 6.38 21.89 -2.78
CA ASN A 220 6.76 21.57 -4.14
C ASN A 220 6.82 20.05 -4.37
N PRO A 221 6.11 19.53 -5.40
CA PRO A 221 6.13 18.12 -5.71
C PRO A 221 7.55 17.65 -6.06
N ARG A 222 7.95 16.51 -5.48
CA ARG A 222 9.24 15.87 -5.77
C ARG A 222 9.00 14.51 -6.39
N ASP A 223 9.79 14.17 -7.38
CA ASP A 223 9.88 12.80 -7.90
C ASP A 223 11.06 12.09 -7.25
N ALA A 224 10.79 11.44 -6.11
CA ALA A 224 11.83 10.76 -5.35
C ALA A 224 12.43 9.58 -6.11
N LEU A 225 11.70 8.96 -7.04
CA LEU A 225 12.23 7.89 -7.89
C LEU A 225 13.22 8.43 -8.91
N ALA A 226 12.87 9.55 -9.59
CA ALA A 226 13.79 10.19 -10.52
C ALA A 226 15.07 10.66 -9.82
N GLU A 227 14.95 11.25 -8.63
CA GLU A 227 16.11 11.63 -7.81
C GLU A 227 16.98 10.42 -7.43
N TYR A 228 16.35 9.30 -7.04
CA TYR A 228 17.07 8.07 -6.73
C TYR A 228 17.81 7.53 -7.95
N LYS A 229 17.14 7.40 -9.09
CA LYS A 229 17.76 6.95 -10.35
C LYS A 229 18.92 7.86 -10.79
N ALA A 230 18.75 9.18 -10.66
CA ALA A 230 19.81 10.14 -11.01
C ALA A 230 21.05 9.98 -10.11
N ARG A 231 20.87 9.68 -8.82
CA ARG A 231 22.01 9.40 -7.92
C ARG A 231 22.72 8.09 -8.27
N ALA A 232 21.95 7.04 -8.51
CA ALA A 232 22.49 5.75 -8.92
C ALA A 232 23.30 5.87 -10.23
N ALA A 233 22.77 6.60 -11.22
CA ALA A 233 23.46 6.85 -12.49
C ALA A 233 24.80 7.60 -12.31
N LYS A 234 24.87 8.56 -11.36
CA LYS A 234 26.14 9.23 -11.01
C LYS A 234 27.16 8.27 -10.40
N ALA A 235 26.71 7.20 -9.74
CA ALA A 235 27.56 6.14 -9.23
C ALA A 235 27.87 5.02 -10.26
N GLY A 236 27.40 5.17 -11.52
CA GLY A 236 27.56 4.16 -12.56
C GLY A 236 26.60 2.98 -12.42
N GLU A 237 25.56 3.10 -11.60
CA GLU A 237 24.57 2.06 -11.37
C GLU A 237 23.30 2.29 -12.20
N VAL A 238 22.68 1.22 -12.68
CA VAL A 238 21.37 1.23 -13.33
C VAL A 238 20.34 0.65 -12.37
N VAL A 239 19.25 1.40 -12.13
CA VAL A 239 18.14 0.95 -11.29
C VAL A 239 17.02 0.43 -12.20
N PRO A 240 16.86 -0.88 -12.36
CA PRO A 240 15.78 -1.46 -13.14
C PRO A 240 14.43 -1.24 -12.42
N GLU A 241 13.36 -1.29 -13.18
CA GLU A 241 12.00 -1.34 -12.64
C GLU A 241 11.49 -2.79 -12.62
N ALA A 242 10.89 -3.17 -11.53
CA ALA A 242 10.21 -4.44 -11.39
C ALA A 242 8.74 -4.32 -11.87
N PRO A 243 8.20 -5.35 -12.53
CA PRO A 243 6.82 -5.32 -13.04
C PRO A 243 5.81 -5.30 -11.88
N LEU A 244 4.85 -4.37 -11.94
CA LEU A 244 3.78 -4.26 -10.93
C LEU A 244 2.78 -5.42 -11.03
N SER A 245 2.70 -6.11 -12.18
CA SER A 245 1.89 -7.31 -12.35
C SER A 245 2.27 -8.42 -11.37
N GLU A 246 3.55 -8.57 -11.01
CA GLU A 246 3.97 -9.56 -10.01
C GLU A 246 3.40 -9.26 -8.62
N VAL A 247 3.18 -7.98 -8.28
CA VAL A 247 2.50 -7.59 -7.03
C VAL A 247 1.01 -7.91 -7.10
N ALA A 248 0.41 -7.71 -8.28
CA ALA A 248 -0.99 -8.07 -8.51
C ALA A 248 -1.22 -9.59 -8.46
N ASP A 249 -0.29 -10.38 -9.01
CA ASP A 249 -0.32 -11.85 -8.93
C ASP A 249 -0.32 -12.33 -7.48
N LEU A 250 0.51 -11.72 -6.62
CA LEU A 250 0.49 -12.00 -5.17
C LEU A 250 -0.86 -11.70 -4.53
N CYS A 251 -1.50 -10.60 -4.92
CA CYS A 251 -2.82 -10.24 -4.42
C CYS A 251 -3.87 -11.29 -4.82
N ILE A 252 -3.87 -11.73 -6.07
CA ILE A 252 -4.78 -12.78 -6.57
C ILE A 252 -4.51 -14.11 -5.88
N GLU A 253 -3.24 -14.51 -5.74
CA GLU A 253 -2.85 -15.73 -5.04
C GLU A 253 -3.34 -15.71 -3.58
N ALA A 254 -3.13 -14.59 -2.89
CA ALA A 254 -3.59 -14.42 -1.50
C ALA A 254 -5.10 -14.58 -1.34
N ILE A 255 -5.89 -13.99 -2.25
CA ILE A 255 -7.36 -14.11 -2.22
C ILE A 255 -7.79 -15.55 -2.51
N ARG A 256 -7.16 -16.22 -3.50
CA ARG A 256 -7.53 -17.59 -3.90
C ARG A 256 -7.19 -18.64 -2.85
N ASP A 257 -6.00 -18.53 -2.29
CA ASP A 257 -5.42 -19.55 -1.42
C ASP A 257 -5.49 -19.18 0.07
N ASP A 258 -6.17 -18.06 0.37
CA ASP A 258 -6.37 -17.55 1.73
C ASP A 258 -5.04 -17.36 2.47
N LEU A 259 -4.06 -16.79 1.77
CA LEU A 259 -2.74 -16.53 2.34
C LEU A 259 -2.75 -15.25 3.15
N PHE A 260 -2.41 -15.32 4.42
CA PHE A 260 -2.33 -14.14 5.26
C PHE A 260 -1.17 -13.20 4.84
N TRP A 261 0.02 -13.74 4.58
CA TRP A 261 1.19 -12.99 4.14
C TRP A 261 1.36 -13.07 2.63
N ALA A 262 0.88 -12.08 1.89
CA ALA A 262 1.05 -11.97 0.45
C ALA A 262 2.39 -11.28 0.14
N THR A 263 3.45 -12.06 -0.01
CA THR A 263 4.80 -11.58 -0.31
C THR A 263 5.66 -12.65 -0.96
N TYR A 264 6.57 -12.26 -1.83
CA TYR A 264 7.65 -13.15 -2.24
C TYR A 264 8.77 -13.12 -1.18
N PRO A 265 9.20 -14.28 -0.66
CA PRO A 265 10.32 -14.33 0.28
C PRO A 265 11.58 -13.75 -0.34
N MET A 266 12.15 -12.73 0.28
CA MET A 266 13.44 -12.16 -0.11
C MET A 266 14.45 -12.42 1.02
N GLU A 267 15.58 -13.03 0.68
CA GLU A 267 16.59 -13.47 1.66
C GLU A 267 17.00 -12.36 2.61
N ARG A 268 17.38 -11.18 2.07
CA ARG A 268 17.77 -10.03 2.87
C ARG A 268 16.67 -9.55 3.83
N GLN A 269 15.41 -9.53 3.41
CA GLN A 269 14.30 -9.13 4.27
C GLN A 269 14.05 -10.15 5.38
N THR A 270 14.16 -11.43 5.05
CA THR A 270 14.04 -12.53 6.01
C THR A 270 15.15 -12.47 7.07
N GLU A 271 16.38 -12.18 6.66
CA GLU A 271 17.51 -11.99 7.57
C GLU A 271 17.29 -10.81 8.51
N LYS A 272 16.88 -9.66 7.99
CA LYS A 272 16.56 -8.48 8.81
C LYS A 272 15.44 -8.72 9.81
N LEU A 273 14.41 -9.49 9.43
CA LEU A 273 13.35 -9.88 10.36
C LEU A 273 13.91 -10.75 11.51
N ARG A 274 14.79 -11.70 11.19
CA ARG A 274 15.47 -12.53 12.22
C ARG A 274 16.31 -11.69 13.15
N GLU A 275 17.13 -10.77 12.63
CA GLU A 275 17.96 -9.85 13.42
C GLU A 275 17.09 -8.95 14.33
N ARG A 276 15.98 -8.41 13.81
CA ARG A 276 15.02 -7.63 14.60
C ARG A 276 14.44 -8.46 15.74
N THR A 277 14.03 -9.68 15.46
CA THR A 277 13.44 -10.58 16.46
C THR A 277 14.48 -10.97 17.51
N ALA A 278 15.69 -11.32 17.08
CA ALA A 278 16.80 -11.64 18.01
C ALA A 278 17.11 -10.44 18.92
N SER A 279 17.22 -9.23 18.37
CA SER A 279 17.46 -8.02 19.13
C SER A 279 16.41 -7.78 20.22
N GLN A 280 15.12 -8.08 19.96
CA GLN A 280 14.05 -7.97 20.95
C GLN A 280 14.16 -9.03 22.04
N ILE A 281 14.44 -10.28 21.68
CA ILE A 281 14.59 -11.41 22.62
C ILE A 281 15.81 -11.17 23.52
N ASP A 282 16.94 -10.80 22.94
CA ASP A 282 18.23 -10.62 23.62
C ASP A 282 18.36 -9.25 24.31
N ARG A 283 17.37 -8.36 24.12
CA ARG A 283 17.34 -6.99 24.67
C ARG A 283 18.56 -6.16 24.26
N THR A 284 18.99 -6.33 23.01
CA THR A 284 20.13 -5.58 22.44
C THR A 284 19.65 -4.37 21.62
N PRO A 285 20.48 -3.35 21.41
CA PRO A 285 20.16 -2.23 20.53
C PRO A 285 19.84 -2.69 19.11
N PRO A 286 18.99 -1.95 18.35
CA PRO A 286 18.56 -2.31 16.99
C PRO A 286 19.64 -2.02 15.95
N ASN A 287 20.83 -2.60 16.10
CA ASN A 287 22.00 -2.36 15.25
C ASN A 287 21.76 -2.75 13.78
N TYR A 288 20.78 -3.63 13.50
CA TYR A 288 20.34 -3.97 12.16
C TYR A 288 19.82 -2.76 11.35
N LEU A 289 19.57 -1.62 11.99
CA LEU A 289 19.21 -0.35 11.33
C LEU A 289 20.42 0.49 10.89
N LEU A 290 21.62 0.17 11.37
CA LEU A 290 22.84 0.96 11.12
C LEU A 290 23.51 0.64 9.78
N GLU A 291 23.05 -0.39 9.08
CA GLU A 291 23.53 -0.66 7.73
C GLU A 291 23.19 0.49 6.77
N VAL A 292 24.20 0.93 6.06
CA VAL A 292 24.07 1.98 5.05
C VAL A 292 23.04 1.54 4.00
N ASN A 293 21.91 2.23 3.98
CA ASN A 293 20.88 1.97 2.99
C ASN A 293 21.27 2.66 1.68
N LEU A 294 21.61 1.89 0.63
CA LEU A 294 21.97 2.40 -0.68
C LEU A 294 20.97 3.42 -1.25
N MET A 295 19.70 3.31 -0.86
CA MET A 295 18.65 4.26 -1.26
C MET A 295 18.77 5.64 -0.60
N THR A 296 19.47 5.76 0.53
CA THR A 296 19.48 6.98 1.35
C THR A 296 20.87 7.57 1.55
N SER A 297 21.96 6.79 1.41
CA SER A 297 23.32 7.28 1.61
C SER A 297 23.83 8.09 0.40
N SER A 298 24.48 9.21 0.69
CA SER A 298 25.31 9.92 -0.31
C SER A 298 26.59 9.14 -0.60
N ALA A 299 27.18 9.34 -1.79
CA ALA A 299 28.46 8.70 -2.12
C ALA A 299 29.61 9.07 -1.15
N GLU A 300 29.48 10.21 -0.46
CA GLU A 300 30.46 10.68 0.54
C GLU A 300 30.40 9.91 1.87
N GLU A 301 29.24 9.32 2.22
CA GLU A 301 29.10 8.50 3.43
C GLU A 301 29.69 7.10 3.23
N ARG A 302 29.73 6.59 1.99
CA ARG A 302 30.31 5.28 1.66
C ARG A 302 31.85 5.25 1.65
N THR A 303 32.50 6.40 1.59
CA THR A 303 33.96 6.51 1.56
C THR A 303 34.58 6.72 2.94
N ARG A 304 33.77 6.77 4.00
CA ARG A 304 34.22 6.98 5.40
C ARG A 304 34.28 5.69 6.23
N GLU A 305 33.92 4.55 5.66
CA GLU A 305 34.16 3.20 6.18
C GLU A 305 35.30 2.53 5.41
#